data_6e8fb35edf0d4f74da26b621c5f9a059
#
_entry.id   6e8fb35edf0d4f74da26b621c5f9a059
#
_cell.length_a   1.000
_cell.length_b   1.000
_cell.length_c   1.000
_cell.angle_alpha   90.00
_cell.angle_beta   90.00
_cell.angle_gamma   90.00
#
_symmetry.space_group_name_H-M   'P 1'
#
loop_
_entity.id
_entity.type
_entity.pdbx_description
1 polymer ?
#
loop_
_entity_poly.entity_id
_entity_poly.type
_entity_poly.pdbx_seq_one_letter_code
_entity_poly.pdbx_strand_id
1 'polypeptide(L)'
;DFGLFQQKAKRATDQSFRVEQLSKEFFLYLGEFIKAQREGQPPSNYSWQLRIMAATRTLPGWDDVEMMWAQVGETMALLLKSLDEIYKALGELAADGHDSVEDSMGNLSNLMRRMGEAEAASSGLMHKPSNELIYWVEVNPRGERLSLNAAPLRVGPLVQKHLWNEKAAVIMASATLT
;
A
#
# COMPACT_ATOMS: atom_id res chain seq x y z
N ASP A 1 -20.61 -6.30 -26.48
CA ASP A 1 -19.67 -6.51 -27.61
C ASP A 1 -18.37 -7.17 -27.06
N PHE A 2 -18.17 -8.46 -27.41
CA PHE A 2 -17.04 -9.27 -26.93
C PHE A 2 -15.67 -8.66 -27.31
N GLY A 3 -15.57 -8.04 -28.48
CA GLY A 3 -14.32 -7.39 -28.91
C GLY A 3 -13.93 -6.21 -28.05
N LEU A 4 -14.89 -5.42 -27.60
CA LEU A 4 -14.65 -4.29 -26.71
C LEU A 4 -14.21 -4.76 -25.32
N PHE A 5 -14.81 -5.84 -24.80
CA PHE A 5 -14.40 -6.44 -23.54
C PHE A 5 -12.95 -6.96 -23.59
N GLN A 6 -12.57 -7.68 -24.65
CA GLN A 6 -11.20 -8.13 -24.85
C GLN A 6 -10.20 -6.99 -24.89
N GLN A 7 -10.55 -5.88 -25.54
CA GLN A 7 -9.69 -4.70 -25.59
C GLN A 7 -9.48 -4.08 -24.20
N LYS A 8 -10.55 -3.97 -23.39
CA LYS A 8 -10.47 -3.48 -22.00
C LYS A 8 -9.59 -4.40 -21.14
N ALA A 9 -9.80 -5.73 -21.25
CA ALA A 9 -9.00 -6.72 -20.52
C ALA A 9 -7.51 -6.65 -20.90
N LYS A 10 -7.19 -6.55 -22.18
CA LYS A 10 -5.81 -6.38 -22.65
C LYS A 10 -5.17 -5.12 -22.08
N ARG A 11 -5.88 -3.99 -22.14
CA ARG A 11 -5.38 -2.71 -21.58
C ARG A 11 -5.09 -2.83 -20.09
N ALA A 12 -5.98 -3.45 -19.31
CA ALA A 12 -5.77 -3.67 -17.89
C ALA A 12 -4.55 -4.58 -17.63
N THR A 13 -4.36 -5.62 -18.43
CA THR A 13 -3.19 -6.51 -18.37
C THR A 13 -1.90 -5.73 -18.64
N ASP A 14 -1.83 -4.94 -19.70
CA ASP A 14 -0.65 -4.14 -20.04
C ASP A 14 -0.32 -3.14 -18.91
N GLN A 15 -1.35 -2.52 -18.32
CA GLN A 15 -1.19 -1.61 -17.18
C GLN A 15 -0.72 -2.33 -15.92
N SER A 16 -1.20 -3.56 -15.66
CA SER A 16 -0.76 -4.34 -14.49
C SER A 16 0.72 -4.69 -14.57
N PHE A 17 1.22 -5.08 -15.74
CA PHE A 17 2.66 -5.30 -15.96
C PHE A 17 3.46 -4.01 -15.73
N ARG A 18 2.95 -2.87 -16.17
CA ARG A 18 3.64 -1.60 -15.97
C ARG A 18 3.69 -1.20 -14.48
N VAL A 19 2.59 -1.37 -13.75
CA VAL A 19 2.58 -1.16 -12.28
C VAL A 19 3.58 -2.07 -11.59
N GLU A 20 3.64 -3.35 -11.98
CA GLU A 20 4.59 -4.31 -11.42
C GLU A 20 6.05 -3.87 -11.66
N GLN A 21 6.40 -3.46 -12.88
CA GLN A 21 7.75 -3.02 -13.21
C GLN A 21 8.14 -1.76 -12.44
N LEU A 22 7.30 -0.73 -12.46
CA LEU A 22 7.57 0.52 -11.73
C LEU A 22 7.65 0.30 -10.22
N SER A 23 6.83 -0.59 -9.67
CA SER A 23 6.89 -0.94 -8.25
C SER A 23 8.21 -1.64 -7.91
N LYS A 24 8.69 -2.56 -8.75
CA LYS A 24 10.00 -3.21 -8.55
C LYS A 24 11.15 -2.19 -8.58
N GLU A 25 11.14 -1.30 -9.56
CA GLU A 25 12.14 -0.23 -9.67
C GLU A 25 12.10 0.70 -8.45
N PHE A 26 10.92 1.11 -8.03
CA PHE A 26 10.74 1.91 -6.81
C PHE A 26 11.31 1.22 -5.57
N PHE A 27 10.97 -0.05 -5.32
CA PHE A 27 11.47 -0.77 -4.14
C PHE A 27 12.98 -1.03 -4.20
N LEU A 28 13.56 -1.23 -5.39
CA LEU A 28 15.02 -1.30 -5.56
C LEU A 28 15.67 0.03 -5.18
N TYR A 29 15.18 1.14 -5.72
CA TYR A 29 15.72 2.47 -5.44
C TYR A 29 15.57 2.84 -3.96
N LEU A 30 14.38 2.62 -3.39
CA LEU A 30 14.15 2.82 -1.95
C LEU A 30 15.11 1.99 -1.10
N GLY A 31 15.38 0.75 -1.51
CA GLY A 31 16.36 -0.12 -0.86
C GLY A 31 17.77 0.46 -0.85
N GLU A 32 18.23 0.99 -1.98
CA GLU A 32 19.54 1.64 -2.08
C GLU A 32 19.59 2.94 -1.25
N PHE A 33 18.54 3.78 -1.33
CA PHE A 33 18.42 4.96 -0.49
C PHE A 33 18.55 4.61 1.00
N ILE A 34 17.82 3.60 1.46
CA ILE A 34 17.81 3.19 2.87
C ILE A 34 19.17 2.60 3.29
N LYS A 35 19.83 1.81 2.43
CA LYS A 35 21.18 1.29 2.70
C LYS A 35 22.19 2.41 2.86
N ALA A 36 22.13 3.44 2.04
CA ALA A 36 23.00 4.61 2.14
C ALA A 36 22.87 5.33 3.49
N GLN A 37 21.65 5.36 4.09
CA GLN A 37 21.44 5.95 5.42
C GLN A 37 22.06 5.10 6.55
N ARG A 38 22.48 3.88 6.26
CA ARG A 38 23.12 2.96 7.22
C ARG A 38 24.60 2.77 7.00
N GLU A 39 25.21 3.53 6.11
CA GLU A 39 26.63 3.41 5.81
C GLU A 39 27.49 3.55 7.08
N GLY A 40 28.42 2.63 7.27
CA GLY A 40 29.28 2.58 8.48
C GLY A 40 28.70 1.85 9.69
N GLN A 41 27.47 1.36 9.64
CA GLN A 41 26.91 0.53 10.72
C GLN A 41 27.22 -0.97 10.49
N PRO A 42 27.43 -1.75 11.57
CA PRO A 42 27.69 -3.19 11.43
C PRO A 42 26.45 -3.92 10.85
N PRO A 43 26.68 -5.03 10.12
CA PRO A 43 25.60 -5.90 9.68
C PRO A 43 24.76 -6.36 10.88
N SER A 44 23.43 -6.42 10.70
CA SER A 44 22.52 -6.91 11.74
C SER A 44 21.90 -8.23 11.30
N ASN A 45 21.85 -9.19 12.23
CA ASN A 45 21.10 -10.43 12.04
C ASN A 45 19.60 -10.27 12.30
N TYR A 46 19.16 -9.08 12.68
CA TYR A 46 17.77 -8.73 12.96
C TYR A 46 17.25 -7.75 11.93
N SER A 47 15.94 -7.74 11.73
CA SER A 47 15.28 -6.66 10.97
C SER A 47 15.62 -5.30 11.60
N TRP A 48 15.74 -4.29 10.79
CA TRP A 48 15.99 -2.94 11.25
C TRP A 48 15.00 -1.97 10.58
N GLN A 49 14.83 -0.82 11.18
CA GLN A 49 13.81 0.14 10.77
C GLN A 49 14.46 1.50 10.52
N LEU A 50 14.08 2.13 9.42
CA LEU A 50 14.33 3.55 9.19
C LEU A 50 13.03 4.32 9.39
N ARG A 51 12.98 5.15 10.40
CA ARG A 51 11.85 6.04 10.63
C ARG A 51 11.88 7.18 9.61
N ILE A 52 10.76 7.40 8.93
CA ILE A 52 10.62 8.47 7.94
C ILE A 52 10.09 9.71 8.66
N MET A 53 10.98 10.65 8.90
CA MET A 53 10.70 11.93 9.57
C MET A 53 10.84 13.09 8.58
N ALA A 54 10.51 14.31 9.00
CA ALA A 54 10.76 15.51 8.20
C ALA A 54 12.23 15.62 7.77
N ALA A 55 13.18 15.33 8.69
CA ALA A 55 14.61 15.32 8.37
C ALA A 55 15.00 14.26 7.34
N THR A 56 14.37 13.07 7.34
CA THR A 56 14.62 12.03 6.33
C THR A 56 14.24 12.52 4.94
N ARG A 57 13.19 13.33 4.84
CA ARG A 57 12.66 13.87 3.59
C ARG A 57 13.51 14.99 2.98
N THR A 58 14.47 15.52 3.74
CA THR A 58 15.43 16.53 3.25
C THR A 58 16.78 15.92 2.86
N LEU A 59 16.94 14.60 2.98
CA LEU A 59 18.16 13.90 2.59
C LEU A 59 18.28 13.84 1.07
N PRO A 60 19.51 13.90 0.55
CA PRO A 60 19.76 13.73 -0.88
C PRO A 60 19.18 12.40 -1.39
N GLY A 61 18.48 12.43 -2.52
CA GLY A 61 17.84 11.28 -3.13
C GLY A 61 16.41 11.00 -2.66
N TRP A 62 15.90 11.71 -1.63
CA TRP A 62 14.49 11.55 -1.24
C TRP A 62 13.52 12.06 -2.30
N ASP A 63 13.83 13.17 -2.97
CA ASP A 63 13.02 13.69 -4.08
C ASP A 63 12.84 12.65 -5.20
N ASP A 64 13.89 11.87 -5.48
CA ASP A 64 13.82 10.79 -6.45
C ASP A 64 12.90 9.65 -5.97
N VAL A 65 12.93 9.30 -4.68
CA VAL A 65 11.99 8.33 -4.06
C VAL A 65 10.55 8.80 -4.25
N GLU A 66 10.26 10.08 -3.97
CA GLU A 66 8.93 10.66 -4.15
C GLU A 66 8.50 10.66 -5.62
N MET A 67 9.40 11.02 -6.54
CA MET A 67 9.14 11.03 -7.97
C MET A 67 8.83 9.62 -8.51
N MET A 68 9.63 8.62 -8.10
CA MET A 68 9.38 7.23 -8.51
C MET A 68 8.06 6.70 -7.97
N TRP A 69 7.72 7.04 -6.72
CA TRP A 69 6.42 6.66 -6.18
C TRP A 69 5.26 7.34 -6.93
N ALA A 70 5.39 8.61 -7.31
CA ALA A 70 4.39 9.31 -8.09
C ALA A 70 4.09 8.58 -9.41
N GLN A 71 5.10 8.07 -10.12
CA GLN A 71 4.92 7.28 -11.34
C GLN A 71 4.16 5.96 -11.09
N VAL A 72 4.45 5.28 -9.98
CA VAL A 72 3.69 4.09 -9.56
C VAL A 72 2.23 4.46 -9.33
N GLY A 73 1.97 5.52 -8.55
CA GLY A 73 0.63 5.99 -8.22
C GLY A 73 -0.20 6.38 -9.45
N GLU A 74 0.38 7.13 -10.38
CA GLU A 74 -0.27 7.51 -11.64
C GLU A 74 -0.65 6.27 -12.48
N THR A 75 0.28 5.31 -12.60
CA THR A 75 0.02 4.10 -13.37
C THR A 75 -1.01 3.20 -12.68
N MET A 76 -0.98 3.13 -11.36
CA MET A 76 -1.97 2.39 -10.56
C MET A 76 -3.38 3.01 -10.70
N ALA A 77 -3.49 4.33 -10.73
CA ALA A 77 -4.75 5.03 -10.97
C ALA A 77 -5.34 4.69 -12.35
N LEU A 78 -4.48 4.60 -13.39
CA LEU A 78 -4.90 4.16 -14.73
C LEU A 78 -5.37 2.71 -14.73
N LEU A 79 -4.68 1.82 -14.03
CA LEU A 79 -5.09 0.42 -13.88
C LEU A 79 -6.43 0.32 -13.15
N LEU A 80 -6.61 1.01 -12.03
CA LEU A 80 -7.88 1.02 -11.28
C LEU A 80 -9.04 1.50 -12.16
N LYS A 81 -8.82 2.53 -12.98
CA LYS A 81 -9.82 2.99 -13.95
C LYS A 81 -10.18 1.92 -14.97
N SER A 82 -9.20 1.19 -15.51
CA SER A 82 -9.45 0.12 -16.48
C SER A 82 -10.16 -1.07 -15.83
N LEU A 83 -9.86 -1.39 -14.57
CA LEU A 83 -10.57 -2.42 -13.80
C LEU A 83 -12.01 -2.03 -13.52
N ASP A 84 -12.29 -0.75 -13.22
CA ASP A 84 -13.65 -0.21 -13.06
C ASP A 84 -14.46 -0.31 -14.35
N GLU A 85 -13.84 -0.05 -15.51
CA GLU A 85 -14.48 -0.23 -16.81
C GLU A 85 -14.84 -1.70 -17.09
N ILE A 86 -14.00 -2.65 -16.66
CA ILE A 86 -14.28 -4.09 -16.75
C ILE A 86 -15.40 -4.47 -15.78
N TYR A 87 -15.37 -3.98 -14.55
CA TYR A 87 -16.39 -4.22 -13.54
C TYR A 87 -17.78 -3.81 -14.03
N LYS A 88 -17.89 -2.62 -14.64
CA LYS A 88 -19.14 -2.13 -15.23
C LYS A 88 -19.62 -3.01 -16.37
N ALA A 89 -18.71 -3.45 -17.25
CA ALA A 89 -19.07 -4.35 -18.35
C ALA A 89 -19.54 -5.75 -17.85
N LEU A 90 -18.95 -6.26 -16.76
CA LEU A 90 -19.44 -7.48 -16.11
C LEU A 90 -20.82 -7.28 -15.51
N GLY A 91 -21.09 -6.10 -14.91
CA GLY A 91 -22.41 -5.77 -14.36
C GLY A 91 -23.51 -5.72 -15.44
N GLU A 92 -23.20 -5.25 -16.64
CA GLU A 92 -24.13 -5.30 -17.78
C GLU A 92 -24.44 -6.77 -18.18
N LEU A 93 -23.42 -7.64 -18.21
CA LEU A 93 -23.61 -9.08 -18.48
C LEU A 93 -24.43 -9.79 -17.40
N ALA A 94 -24.21 -9.46 -16.12
CA ALA A 94 -25.01 -9.99 -15.03
C ALA A 94 -26.50 -9.59 -15.14
N ALA A 95 -26.77 -8.35 -15.53
CA ALA A 95 -28.13 -7.85 -15.75
C ALA A 95 -28.83 -8.57 -16.92
N ASP A 96 -28.08 -9.08 -17.89
CA ASP A 96 -28.58 -9.88 -19.01
C ASP A 96 -28.79 -11.36 -18.65
N GLY A 97 -28.65 -11.75 -17.37
CA GLY A 97 -28.93 -13.10 -16.87
C GLY A 97 -27.72 -14.04 -16.85
N HIS A 98 -26.50 -13.51 -16.90
CA HIS A 98 -25.27 -14.30 -16.78
C HIS A 98 -24.76 -14.35 -15.33
N ASP A 99 -25.41 -15.14 -14.48
CA ASP A 99 -25.09 -15.23 -13.03
C ASP A 99 -23.65 -15.70 -12.74
N SER A 100 -22.98 -16.34 -13.72
CA SER A 100 -21.60 -16.83 -13.56
C SER A 100 -20.53 -15.74 -13.43
N VAL A 101 -20.90 -14.46 -13.62
CA VAL A 101 -19.95 -13.33 -13.50
C VAL A 101 -19.93 -12.70 -12.10
N GLU A 102 -20.87 -13.04 -11.21
CA GLU A 102 -20.97 -12.43 -9.87
C GLU A 102 -19.72 -12.66 -9.01
N ASP A 103 -19.19 -13.88 -9.01
CA ASP A 103 -17.94 -14.20 -8.30
C ASP A 103 -16.75 -13.39 -8.83
N SER A 104 -16.69 -13.20 -10.15
CA SER A 104 -15.65 -12.39 -10.79
C SER A 104 -15.76 -10.93 -10.41
N MET A 105 -16.98 -10.39 -10.32
CA MET A 105 -17.24 -9.03 -9.86
C MET A 105 -16.83 -8.85 -8.39
N GLY A 106 -17.15 -9.80 -7.53
CA GLY A 106 -16.76 -9.79 -6.13
C GLY A 106 -15.25 -9.77 -5.95
N ASN A 107 -14.55 -10.64 -6.67
CA ASN A 107 -13.08 -10.69 -6.67
C ASN A 107 -12.44 -9.40 -7.19
N LEU A 108 -12.96 -8.86 -8.28
CA LEU A 108 -12.46 -7.62 -8.89
C LEU A 108 -12.66 -6.42 -7.97
N SER A 109 -13.86 -6.28 -7.38
CA SER A 109 -14.16 -5.23 -6.40
C SER A 109 -13.22 -5.28 -5.20
N ASN A 110 -12.98 -6.47 -4.65
CA ASN A 110 -12.07 -6.66 -3.52
C ASN A 110 -10.61 -6.33 -3.89
N LEU A 111 -10.17 -6.72 -5.08
CA LEU A 111 -8.85 -6.35 -5.60
C LEU A 111 -8.69 -4.84 -5.72
N MET A 112 -9.65 -4.16 -6.36
CA MET A 112 -9.63 -2.70 -6.54
C MET A 112 -9.59 -1.97 -5.20
N ARG A 113 -10.38 -2.39 -4.23
CA ARG A 113 -10.37 -1.84 -2.87
C ARG A 113 -8.99 -1.97 -2.22
N ARG A 114 -8.40 -3.17 -2.24
CA ARG A 114 -7.07 -3.44 -1.65
C ARG A 114 -5.97 -2.62 -2.33
N MET A 115 -6.03 -2.48 -3.65
CA MET A 115 -5.07 -1.66 -4.40
C MET A 115 -5.19 -0.19 -4.03
N GLY A 116 -6.41 0.34 -3.94
CA GLY A 116 -6.66 1.72 -3.53
C GLY A 116 -6.21 2.00 -2.09
N GLU A 117 -6.45 1.07 -1.16
CA GLU A 117 -5.97 1.17 0.23
C GLU A 117 -4.42 1.16 0.30
N ALA A 118 -3.77 0.28 -0.46
CA ALA A 118 -2.31 0.21 -0.50
C ALA A 118 -1.68 1.48 -1.11
N GLU A 119 -2.27 2.00 -2.19
CA GLU A 119 -1.83 3.25 -2.82
C GLU A 119 -1.98 4.43 -1.84
N ALA A 120 -3.16 4.60 -1.23
CA ALA A 120 -3.42 5.70 -0.29
C ALA A 120 -2.48 5.67 0.93
N ALA A 121 -2.24 4.48 1.51
CA ALA A 121 -1.33 4.31 2.63
C ALA A 121 0.12 4.65 2.25
N SER A 122 0.58 4.22 1.08
CA SER A 122 1.93 4.48 0.59
C SER A 122 2.12 5.94 0.18
N SER A 123 1.13 6.56 -0.47
CA SER A 123 1.13 7.99 -0.79
C SER A 123 1.14 8.87 0.46
N GLY A 124 0.44 8.44 1.52
CA GLY A 124 0.54 9.08 2.83
C GLY A 124 1.96 9.06 3.39
N LEU A 125 2.67 7.92 3.26
CA LEU A 125 4.06 7.82 3.68
C LEU A 125 4.99 8.67 2.81
N MET A 126 4.81 8.68 1.48
CA MET A 126 5.74 9.33 0.55
C MET A 126 5.51 10.85 0.42
N HIS A 127 4.28 11.29 0.17
CA HIS A 127 4.00 12.68 -0.21
C HIS A 127 3.27 13.51 0.85
N LYS A 128 2.37 12.89 1.61
CA LYS A 128 1.44 13.61 2.51
C LYS A 128 1.38 12.96 3.88
N PRO A 129 2.49 12.99 4.65
CA PRO A 129 2.50 12.36 5.97
C PRO A 129 1.49 13.02 6.90
N SER A 130 0.68 12.22 7.58
CA SER A 130 -0.18 12.68 8.65
C SER A 130 0.63 12.93 9.92
N ASN A 131 0.34 14.01 10.64
CA ASN A 131 0.92 14.29 11.95
C ASN A 131 0.43 13.32 13.05
N GLU A 132 -0.60 12.53 12.75
CA GLU A 132 -1.16 11.53 13.68
C GLU A 132 -0.56 10.14 13.52
N LEU A 133 0.30 9.95 12.49
CA LEU A 133 0.93 8.67 12.19
C LEU A 133 2.45 8.74 12.32
N ILE A 134 3.03 7.62 12.70
CA ILE A 134 4.46 7.36 12.63
C ILE A 134 4.69 6.47 11.42
N TYR A 135 5.64 6.85 10.57
CA TYR A 135 5.99 6.10 9.38
C TYR A 135 7.40 5.52 9.47
N TRP A 136 7.57 4.28 9.01
CA TRP A 136 8.90 3.67 8.91
C TRP A 136 8.96 2.66 7.78
N VAL A 137 10.16 2.45 7.28
CA VAL A 137 10.47 1.33 6.40
C VAL A 137 11.21 0.28 7.22
N GLU A 138 10.75 -0.95 7.16
CA GLU A 138 11.41 -2.09 7.77
C GLU A 138 12.15 -2.89 6.70
N VAL A 139 13.39 -3.26 7.02
CA VAL A 139 14.25 -4.08 6.18
C VAL A 139 14.48 -5.40 6.89
N ASN A 140 14.20 -6.51 6.22
CA ASN A 140 14.46 -7.83 6.80
C ASN A 140 15.97 -8.09 6.96
N PRO A 141 16.39 -9.08 7.79
CA PRO A 141 17.80 -9.32 8.07
C PRO A 141 18.64 -9.61 6.83
N ARG A 142 18.05 -10.19 5.80
CA ARG A 142 18.74 -10.51 4.53
C ARG A 142 18.78 -9.34 3.56
N GLY A 143 18.07 -8.23 3.86
CA GLY A 143 17.98 -7.08 2.97
C GLY A 143 17.14 -7.31 1.71
N GLU A 144 16.44 -8.43 1.61
CA GLU A 144 15.70 -8.84 0.40
C GLU A 144 14.26 -8.32 0.36
N ARG A 145 13.73 -7.91 1.51
CA ARG A 145 12.35 -7.43 1.62
C ARG A 145 12.29 -6.12 2.37
N LEU A 146 11.57 -5.19 1.78
CA LEU A 146 11.19 -3.93 2.40
C LEU A 146 9.69 -3.95 2.69
N SER A 147 9.29 -3.41 3.84
CA SER A 147 7.90 -3.12 4.15
C SER A 147 7.72 -1.67 4.53
N LEU A 148 6.71 -1.04 3.95
CA LEU A 148 6.26 0.30 4.31
C LEU A 148 5.26 0.16 5.44
N ASN A 149 5.47 0.89 6.53
CA ASN A 149 4.66 0.75 7.73
C ASN A 149 4.20 2.11 8.23
N ALA A 150 3.00 2.13 8.80
CA ALA A 150 2.48 3.29 9.51
C ALA A 150 1.74 2.83 10.77
N ALA A 151 1.87 3.58 11.85
CA ALA A 151 1.12 3.34 13.09
C ALA A 151 0.63 4.66 13.68
N PRO A 152 -0.52 4.66 14.36
CA PRO A 152 -1.02 5.83 15.06
C PRO A 152 -0.04 6.31 16.13
N LEU A 153 0.20 7.62 16.18
CA LEU A 153 0.99 8.25 17.23
C LEU A 153 0.29 8.15 18.58
N ARG A 154 -1.04 8.17 18.56
CA ARG A 154 -1.89 8.06 19.77
C ARG A 154 -2.83 6.88 19.63
N VAL A 155 -2.62 5.85 20.44
CA VAL A 155 -3.42 4.63 20.43
C VAL A 155 -4.71 4.78 21.26
N GLY A 156 -4.72 5.68 22.27
CA GLY A 156 -5.85 5.87 23.19
C GLY A 156 -7.22 6.04 22.51
N PRO A 157 -7.39 6.97 21.54
CA PRO A 157 -8.67 7.15 20.85
C PRO A 157 -9.13 5.91 20.08
N LEU A 158 -8.21 5.12 19.53
CA LEU A 158 -8.53 3.87 18.83
C LEU A 158 -8.98 2.79 19.81
N VAL A 159 -8.28 2.65 20.93
CA VAL A 159 -8.67 1.73 22.01
C VAL A 159 -10.05 2.11 22.55
N GLN A 160 -10.29 3.40 22.76
CA GLN A 160 -11.59 3.87 23.18
C GLN A 160 -12.69 3.52 22.16
N LYS A 161 -12.46 3.80 20.88
CA LYS A 161 -13.43 3.54 19.81
C LYS A 161 -13.69 2.05 19.62
N HIS A 162 -12.66 1.23 19.51
CA HIS A 162 -12.78 -0.16 19.07
C HIS A 162 -12.76 -1.19 20.21
N LEU A 163 -12.43 -0.78 21.44
CA LEU A 163 -12.46 -1.64 22.59
C LEU A 163 -13.49 -1.18 23.62
N TRP A 164 -13.33 0.00 24.18
CA TRP A 164 -14.18 0.47 25.28
C TRP A 164 -15.62 0.73 24.87
N ASN A 165 -15.85 1.28 23.67
CA ASN A 165 -17.20 1.60 23.20
C ASN A 165 -17.93 0.42 22.55
N GLU A 166 -17.20 -0.61 22.11
CA GLU A 166 -17.80 -1.74 21.38
C GLU A 166 -17.96 -3.00 22.22
N LYS A 167 -17.23 -3.13 23.32
CA LYS A 167 -17.24 -4.33 24.16
C LYS A 167 -18.05 -4.13 25.43
N ALA A 168 -18.88 -5.11 25.78
CA ALA A 168 -19.67 -5.10 27.00
C ALA A 168 -18.80 -5.19 28.27
N ALA A 169 -17.65 -5.83 28.17
CA ALA A 169 -16.66 -5.93 29.25
C ALA A 169 -15.25 -6.08 28.71
N VAL A 170 -14.26 -5.52 29.39
CA VAL A 170 -12.83 -5.64 29.08
C VAL A 170 -12.07 -6.05 30.33
N ILE A 171 -11.36 -7.15 30.27
CA ILE A 171 -10.49 -7.64 31.35
C ILE A 171 -9.06 -7.33 30.96
N MET A 172 -8.35 -6.57 31.82
CA MET A 172 -6.94 -6.26 31.63
C MET A 172 -6.13 -6.93 32.72
N ALA A 173 -5.00 -7.54 32.36
CA ALA A 173 -4.03 -8.10 33.29
C ALA A 173 -2.64 -7.57 32.94
N SER A 174 -1.87 -7.20 33.95
CA SER A 174 -0.46 -6.81 33.84
C SER A 174 0.29 -7.26 35.05
N ALA A 175 1.54 -7.73 34.88
CA ALA A 175 2.43 -8.07 35.95
C ALA A 175 2.93 -6.83 36.73
N THR A 176 2.73 -5.63 36.22
CA THR A 176 3.22 -4.34 36.74
C THR A 176 2.10 -3.37 37.15
N LEU A 177 0.86 -3.83 37.26
CA LEU A 177 -0.23 -3.04 37.84
C LEU A 177 -0.01 -2.98 39.37
N THR A 178 0.67 -1.94 39.83
CA THR A 178 0.77 -1.55 41.24
C THR A 178 -0.08 -0.32 41.47
#